data_0c98a837bbce6a4251dd7ac9fe5cd13e
#
_entry.id   0c98a837bbce6a4251dd7ac9fe5cd13e
#
_cell.length_a   1.000
_cell.length_b   1.000
_cell.length_c   1.000
_cell.angle_alpha   90.00
_cell.angle_beta   90.00
_cell.angle_gamma   90.00
#
_symmetry.space_group_name_H-M   'P 1'
#
loop_
_entity.id
_entity.type
_entity.pdbx_description
1 polymer ?
#
loop_
_entity_poly.entity_id
_entity_poly.type
_entity_poly.pdbx_seq_one_letter_code
_entity_poly.pdbx_strand_id
1 'polypeptide(L)'
;MSNTKPKVVELQTSETYDLRTAVLRADTPTSDPKYAEDTKQGTVHLGIFDENKTLIATSTWVINPWQHDLLVTAVQLRGMAVATSHQKSGLGKLLLDAGIVHAKTLDAKYIWAKARDLALAFYLRNNFVSVGDGFTEGVTQMPHHLVVREI
;
A
#
# COMPACT_ATOMS: atom_id res chain seq x y z
N MET A 1 -30.57 -3.10 6.07
CA MET A 1 -29.39 -2.41 5.49
C MET A 1 -28.34 -2.23 6.58
N SER A 2 -27.16 -2.71 6.31
CA SER A 2 -26.05 -2.48 7.22
C SER A 2 -25.52 -1.06 7.01
N ASN A 3 -25.45 -0.27 8.07
CA ASN A 3 -24.82 1.04 8.09
C ASN A 3 -23.41 0.97 8.67
N THR A 4 -22.79 -0.23 8.60
CA THR A 4 -21.48 -0.44 9.18
C THR A 4 -20.44 0.31 8.35
N LYS A 5 -19.72 1.24 8.98
CA LYS A 5 -18.60 1.90 8.34
C LYS A 5 -17.48 0.90 8.10
N PRO A 6 -16.76 1.00 6.96
CA PRO A 6 -15.58 0.18 6.75
C PRO A 6 -14.58 0.38 7.89
N LYS A 7 -14.02 -0.72 8.38
CA LYS A 7 -13.06 -0.71 9.47
C LYS A 7 -11.75 -1.31 9.00
N VAL A 8 -10.66 -0.60 9.26
CA VAL A 8 -9.32 -1.10 8.98
C VAL A 8 -8.88 -1.99 10.14
N VAL A 9 -8.42 -3.19 9.81
CA VAL A 9 -7.93 -4.17 10.78
C VAL A 9 -6.54 -4.65 10.37
N GLU A 10 -5.76 -5.14 11.33
CA GLU A 10 -4.48 -5.77 11.06
C GLU A 10 -4.68 -7.20 10.54
N LEU A 11 -3.88 -7.57 9.53
CA LEU A 11 -3.96 -8.86 8.86
C LEU A 11 -2.68 -9.67 9.11
N GLN A 12 -2.80 -10.98 9.00
CA GLN A 12 -1.65 -11.85 8.80
C GLN A 12 -1.20 -11.78 7.33
N THR A 13 0.07 -12.05 7.07
CA THR A 13 0.65 -11.98 5.73
C THR A 13 -0.16 -12.75 4.70
N SER A 14 -0.52 -13.99 5.00
CA SER A 14 -1.24 -14.86 4.06
C SER A 14 -2.61 -14.34 3.66
N GLU A 15 -3.24 -13.53 4.51
CA GLU A 15 -4.55 -12.95 4.21
C GLU A 15 -4.51 -11.94 3.06
N THR A 16 -3.33 -11.41 2.73
CA THR A 16 -3.17 -10.40 1.66
C THR A 16 -3.06 -11.02 0.26
N TYR A 17 -2.74 -12.31 0.16
CA TYR A 17 -2.25 -12.91 -1.08
C TYR A 17 -3.29 -12.93 -2.20
N ASP A 18 -4.50 -13.38 -1.93
CA ASP A 18 -5.53 -13.52 -2.97
C ASP A 18 -5.87 -12.17 -3.61
N LEU A 19 -6.03 -11.14 -2.80
CA LEU A 19 -6.36 -9.81 -3.30
C LEU A 19 -5.19 -9.20 -4.08
N ARG A 20 -3.97 -9.37 -3.59
CA ARG A 20 -2.77 -8.95 -4.33
C ARG A 20 -2.70 -9.63 -5.70
N THR A 21 -2.93 -10.93 -5.74
CA THR A 21 -2.90 -11.67 -7.01
C THR A 21 -3.95 -11.14 -7.97
N ALA A 22 -5.18 -10.98 -7.51
CA ALA A 22 -6.28 -10.54 -8.35
C ALA A 22 -6.10 -9.12 -8.90
N VAL A 23 -5.58 -8.21 -8.09
CA VAL A 23 -5.50 -6.78 -8.44
C VAL A 23 -4.12 -6.37 -8.93
N LEU A 24 -3.07 -6.81 -8.25
CA LEU A 24 -1.71 -6.32 -8.50
C LEU A 24 -0.92 -7.18 -9.48
N ARG A 25 -1.33 -8.42 -9.72
CA ARG A 25 -0.65 -9.31 -10.64
C ARG A 25 -1.39 -9.52 -11.95
N ALA A 26 -2.58 -8.96 -12.10
CA ALA A 26 -3.26 -8.91 -13.38
C ALA A 26 -2.38 -8.19 -14.40
N ASP A 27 -2.23 -8.76 -15.60
CA ASP A 27 -1.44 -8.21 -16.69
C ASP A 27 0.06 -8.05 -16.37
N THR A 28 0.57 -8.80 -15.39
CA THR A 28 2.00 -8.82 -15.06
C THR A 28 2.62 -10.17 -15.42
N PRO A 29 3.97 -10.24 -15.56
CA PRO A 29 4.66 -11.51 -15.89
C PRO A 29 4.57 -12.59 -14.81
N THR A 30 4.18 -12.25 -13.59
CA THR A 30 4.13 -13.20 -12.47
C THR A 30 2.80 -13.14 -11.76
N SER A 31 2.36 -14.29 -11.23
CA SER A 31 1.20 -14.38 -10.33
C SER A 31 1.60 -14.39 -8.85
N ASP A 32 2.90 -14.38 -8.54
CA ASP A 32 3.40 -14.44 -7.16
C ASP A 32 3.05 -13.15 -6.39
N PRO A 33 2.21 -13.24 -5.34
CA PRO A 33 1.81 -12.06 -4.56
C PRO A 33 2.80 -11.68 -3.46
N LYS A 34 3.82 -12.49 -3.22
CA LYS A 34 4.68 -12.35 -2.04
C LYS A 34 5.73 -11.28 -2.24
N TYR A 35 6.03 -10.56 -1.17
CA TYR A 35 7.18 -9.68 -1.08
C TYR A 35 8.16 -10.24 -0.04
N ALA A 36 9.46 -10.09 -0.29
CA ALA A 36 10.49 -10.53 0.64
C ALA A 36 10.32 -9.89 2.03
N GLU A 37 9.84 -8.64 2.07
CA GLU A 37 9.68 -7.87 3.30
C GLU A 37 8.41 -8.22 4.08
N ASP A 38 7.54 -9.07 3.55
CA ASP A 38 6.27 -9.40 4.21
C ASP A 38 6.45 -9.92 5.64
N THR A 39 7.51 -10.67 5.88
CA THR A 39 7.81 -11.28 7.18
C THR A 39 8.94 -10.57 7.91
N LYS A 40 9.42 -9.43 7.40
CA LYS A 40 10.41 -8.62 8.08
C LYS A 40 9.83 -8.09 9.38
N GLN A 41 10.65 -8.09 10.45
CA GLN A 41 10.21 -7.57 11.74
C GLN A 41 9.71 -6.12 11.61
N GLY A 42 8.55 -5.85 12.20
CA GLY A 42 7.92 -4.53 12.16
C GLY A 42 7.03 -4.30 10.95
N THR A 43 6.96 -5.23 9.99
CA THR A 43 6.02 -5.14 8.87
C THR A 43 4.60 -5.35 9.37
N VAL A 44 3.69 -4.47 8.95
CA VAL A 44 2.27 -4.53 9.30
C VAL A 44 1.44 -4.58 8.02
N HIS A 45 0.47 -5.49 8.00
CA HIS A 45 -0.50 -5.60 6.94
C HIS A 45 -1.84 -5.09 7.45
N LEU A 46 -2.49 -4.22 6.69
CA LEU A 46 -3.80 -3.68 7.03
C LEU A 46 -4.82 -4.11 5.97
N GLY A 47 -6.06 -4.24 6.38
CA GLY A 47 -7.12 -4.62 5.46
C GLY A 47 -8.50 -4.20 5.90
N ILE A 48 -9.42 -4.29 4.95
CA ILE A 48 -10.84 -4.01 5.15
C ILE A 48 -11.61 -5.20 4.59
N PHE A 49 -12.48 -5.77 5.42
CA PHE A 49 -13.40 -6.84 5.02
C PHE A 49 -14.78 -6.27 4.75
N ASP A 50 -15.50 -6.89 3.82
CA ASP A 50 -16.92 -6.58 3.62
C ASP A 50 -17.80 -7.31 4.64
N GLU A 51 -19.11 -7.16 4.50
CA GLU A 51 -20.09 -7.80 5.40
C GLU A 51 -20.05 -9.32 5.34
N ASN A 52 -19.58 -9.88 4.21
CA ASN A 52 -19.47 -11.32 4.00
C ASN A 52 -18.10 -11.86 4.43
N LYS A 53 -17.30 -11.05 5.12
CA LYS A 53 -15.95 -11.39 5.58
C LYS A 53 -14.98 -11.66 4.42
N THR A 54 -15.21 -11.04 3.26
CA THR A 54 -14.29 -11.06 2.13
C THR A 54 -13.36 -9.85 2.22
N LEU A 55 -12.05 -10.07 2.07
CA LEU A 55 -11.08 -8.98 2.05
C LEU A 55 -11.26 -8.18 0.76
N ILE A 56 -11.57 -6.90 0.89
CA ILE A 56 -11.84 -6.00 -0.25
C ILE A 56 -10.80 -4.92 -0.43
N ALA A 57 -9.93 -4.71 0.55
CA ALA A 57 -8.82 -3.77 0.45
C ALA A 57 -7.70 -4.19 1.37
N THR A 58 -6.45 -3.96 0.95
CA THR A 58 -5.27 -4.28 1.75
C THR A 58 -4.12 -3.32 1.45
N SER A 59 -3.21 -3.19 2.41
CA SER A 59 -1.95 -2.46 2.27
C SER A 59 -0.90 -3.06 3.20
N THR A 60 0.37 -2.89 2.84
CA THR A 60 1.50 -3.41 3.64
C THR A 60 2.45 -2.26 3.92
N TRP A 61 2.93 -2.20 5.17
CA TRP A 61 3.73 -1.09 5.70
C TRP A 61 5.03 -1.65 6.25
N VAL A 62 6.13 -1.31 5.57
CA VAL A 62 7.46 -1.88 5.85
C VAL A 62 8.36 -0.78 6.38
N ILE A 63 9.06 -1.04 7.49
CA ILE A 63 10.09 -0.11 7.97
C ILE A 63 11.26 -0.20 6.99
N ASN A 64 11.41 0.83 6.17
CA ASN A 64 12.42 0.86 5.13
C ASN A 64 12.84 2.31 4.87
N PRO A 65 14.15 2.65 4.94
CA PRO A 65 14.58 4.04 4.88
C PRO A 65 14.25 4.69 3.53
N TRP A 66 13.94 5.97 3.58
CA TRP A 66 13.80 6.81 2.39
C TRP A 66 15.19 7.18 1.87
N GLN A 67 15.45 6.89 0.60
CA GLN A 67 16.80 7.01 0.01
C GLN A 67 17.39 8.43 0.04
N HIS A 68 16.55 9.46 0.17
CA HIS A 68 17.00 10.84 0.23
C HIS A 68 17.15 11.37 1.65
N ASP A 69 16.89 10.55 2.68
CA ASP A 69 17.09 10.93 4.08
C ASP A 69 17.27 9.66 4.94
N LEU A 70 18.46 9.10 4.88
CA LEU A 70 18.76 7.80 5.50
C LEU A 70 18.92 7.87 7.03
N LEU A 71 18.94 9.07 7.61
CA LEU A 71 19.16 9.25 9.05
C LEU A 71 17.87 9.19 9.88
N VAL A 72 16.73 9.19 9.23
CA VAL A 72 15.43 9.18 9.92
C VAL A 72 14.67 7.90 9.57
N THR A 73 13.76 7.51 10.48
CA THR A 73 12.87 6.38 10.22
C THR A 73 11.87 6.74 9.13
N ALA A 74 11.68 5.83 8.19
CA ALA A 74 10.66 5.93 7.15
C ALA A 74 9.95 4.61 6.99
N VAL A 75 8.74 4.67 6.45
CA VAL A 75 7.91 3.50 6.18
C VAL A 75 7.60 3.46 4.69
N GLN A 76 7.83 2.30 4.08
CA GLN A 76 7.44 2.07 2.69
C GLN A 76 6.05 1.44 2.65
N LEU A 77 5.16 2.06 1.89
CA LEU A 77 3.85 1.47 1.56
C LEU A 77 3.99 0.57 0.35
N ARG A 78 3.56 -0.68 0.49
CA ARG A 78 3.57 -1.67 -0.60
C ARG A 78 2.24 -2.39 -0.67
N GLY A 79 1.98 -2.99 -1.83
CA GLY A 79 0.87 -3.91 -1.99
C GLY A 79 -0.50 -3.33 -1.67
N MET A 80 -0.71 -2.03 -1.92
CA MET A 80 -2.04 -1.46 -1.77
C MET A 80 -2.92 -1.94 -2.92
N ALA A 81 -4.00 -2.61 -2.57
CA ALA A 81 -4.94 -3.16 -3.53
C ALA A 81 -6.37 -3.01 -3.01
N VAL A 82 -7.26 -2.55 -3.89
CA VAL A 82 -8.70 -2.49 -3.62
C VAL A 82 -9.38 -3.36 -4.66
N ALA A 83 -10.27 -4.26 -4.19
CA ALA A 83 -11.03 -5.13 -5.08
C ALA A 83 -11.71 -4.29 -6.17
N THR A 84 -11.69 -4.79 -7.41
CA THR A 84 -12.18 -4.05 -8.58
C THR A 84 -13.62 -3.53 -8.37
N SER A 85 -14.47 -4.33 -7.73
CA SER A 85 -15.86 -3.96 -7.44
C SER A 85 -16.00 -2.83 -6.41
N HIS A 86 -14.93 -2.51 -5.68
CA HIS A 86 -14.95 -1.53 -4.59
C HIS A 86 -14.02 -0.33 -4.83
N GLN A 87 -13.41 -0.24 -6.01
CA GLN A 87 -12.55 0.89 -6.35
C GLN A 87 -13.35 2.19 -6.43
N LYS A 88 -12.69 3.32 -6.19
CA LYS A 88 -13.29 4.67 -6.15
C LYS A 88 -14.33 4.85 -5.03
N SER A 89 -14.27 4.04 -3.98
CA SER A 89 -15.18 4.11 -2.82
C SER A 89 -14.53 4.69 -1.56
N GLY A 90 -13.28 5.17 -1.67
CA GLY A 90 -12.56 5.76 -0.55
C GLY A 90 -11.81 4.77 0.34
N LEU A 91 -11.77 3.49 0.01
CA LEU A 91 -11.11 2.48 0.83
C LEU A 91 -9.60 2.66 0.86
N GLY A 92 -8.99 3.06 -0.26
CA GLY A 92 -7.55 3.36 -0.31
C GLY A 92 -7.16 4.46 0.66
N LYS A 93 -7.97 5.52 0.76
CA LYS A 93 -7.72 6.60 1.70
C LYS A 93 -7.83 6.14 3.16
N LEU A 94 -8.80 5.28 3.47
CA LEU A 94 -8.93 4.72 4.82
C LEU A 94 -7.69 3.91 5.21
N LEU A 95 -7.18 3.08 4.29
CA LEU A 95 -5.95 2.33 4.52
C LEU A 95 -4.75 3.27 4.70
N LEU A 96 -4.65 4.29 3.87
CA LEU A 96 -3.56 5.27 3.94
C LEU A 96 -3.59 6.00 5.29
N ASP A 97 -4.74 6.48 5.72
CA ASP A 97 -4.89 7.19 6.99
C ASP A 97 -4.48 6.30 8.18
N ALA A 98 -4.91 5.03 8.17
CA ALA A 98 -4.53 4.07 9.21
C ALA A 98 -3.03 3.77 9.21
N GLY A 99 -2.43 3.65 8.03
CA GLY A 99 -0.98 3.44 7.90
C GLY A 99 -0.17 4.64 8.36
N ILE A 100 -0.66 5.86 8.14
CA ILE A 100 -0.01 7.07 8.65
C ILE A 100 -0.03 7.08 10.19
N VAL A 101 -1.16 6.73 10.80
CA VAL A 101 -1.25 6.59 12.26
C VAL A 101 -0.22 5.58 12.77
N HIS A 102 -0.13 4.42 12.12
CA HIS A 102 0.87 3.41 12.46
C HIS A 102 2.30 3.94 12.34
N ALA A 103 2.62 4.59 11.22
CA ALA A 103 3.97 5.14 10.99
C ALA A 103 4.34 6.19 12.05
N LYS A 104 3.40 7.00 12.49
CA LYS A 104 3.63 7.98 13.55
C LYS A 104 3.96 7.33 14.89
N THR A 105 3.41 6.15 15.18
CA THR A 105 3.79 5.42 16.40
C THR A 105 5.25 4.96 16.39
N LEU A 106 5.86 4.89 15.21
CA LEU A 106 7.26 4.52 15.02
C LEU A 106 8.19 5.74 14.95
N ASP A 107 7.66 6.94 15.16
CA ASP A 107 8.37 8.21 14.95
C ASP A 107 8.92 8.35 13.53
N ALA A 108 8.25 7.77 12.55
CA ALA A 108 8.65 7.87 11.16
C ALA A 108 8.42 9.30 10.65
N LYS A 109 9.35 9.78 9.84
CA LYS A 109 9.26 11.11 9.23
C LYS A 109 8.62 11.07 7.85
N TYR A 110 8.78 9.97 7.14
CA TYR A 110 8.28 9.83 5.76
C TYR A 110 7.51 8.53 5.57
N ILE A 111 6.53 8.59 4.67
CA ILE A 111 5.98 7.42 3.98
C ILE A 111 6.35 7.56 2.51
N TRP A 112 6.85 6.51 1.92
CA TRP A 112 7.21 6.51 0.51
C TRP A 112 6.72 5.23 -0.18
N ALA A 113 6.63 5.27 -1.48
CA ALA A 113 6.18 4.13 -2.27
C ALA A 113 6.74 4.20 -3.69
N LYS A 114 6.79 3.04 -4.34
CA LYS A 114 6.94 2.93 -5.79
C LYS A 114 5.53 2.84 -6.35
N ALA A 115 5.01 3.97 -6.78
CA ALA A 115 3.63 4.06 -7.24
C ALA A 115 3.53 3.70 -8.71
N ARG A 116 2.62 2.78 -9.05
CA ARG A 116 2.26 2.57 -10.46
C ARG A 116 1.72 3.88 -11.03
N ASP A 117 2.04 4.18 -12.28
CA ASP A 117 1.52 5.39 -12.91
C ASP A 117 -0.01 5.43 -12.89
N LEU A 118 -0.67 4.27 -12.98
CA LEU A 118 -2.12 4.17 -12.86
C LEU A 118 -2.66 4.65 -11.50
N ALA A 119 -1.85 4.58 -10.45
CA ALA A 119 -2.21 4.99 -9.09
C ALA A 119 -1.63 6.35 -8.70
N LEU A 120 -0.84 6.97 -9.57
CA LEU A 120 -0.11 8.19 -9.24
C LEU A 120 -1.05 9.31 -8.78
N ALA A 121 -2.18 9.49 -9.46
CA ALA A 121 -3.16 10.52 -9.10
C ALA A 121 -3.69 10.36 -7.68
N PHE A 122 -3.91 9.12 -7.22
CA PHE A 122 -4.31 8.83 -5.85
C PHE A 122 -3.29 9.36 -4.84
N TYR A 123 -2.00 9.08 -5.08
CA TYR A 123 -0.94 9.53 -4.19
C TYR A 123 -0.82 11.05 -4.17
N LEU A 124 -0.88 11.69 -5.35
CA LEU A 124 -0.79 13.15 -5.44
C LEU A 124 -1.96 13.84 -4.72
N ARG A 125 -3.17 13.28 -4.81
CA ARG A 125 -4.34 13.82 -4.09
C ARG A 125 -4.20 13.66 -2.58
N ASN A 126 -3.37 12.73 -2.12
CA ASN A 126 -3.17 12.45 -0.69
C ASN A 126 -1.84 13.01 -0.18
N ASN A 127 -1.40 14.11 -0.75
CA ASN A 127 -0.26 14.91 -0.29
C ASN A 127 1.10 14.23 -0.47
N PHE A 128 1.21 13.22 -1.32
CA PHE A 128 2.51 12.73 -1.77
C PHE A 128 3.03 13.61 -2.90
N VAL A 129 4.35 13.68 -3.00
CA VAL A 129 5.03 14.30 -4.14
C VAL A 129 5.80 13.24 -4.91
N SER A 130 5.85 13.39 -6.22
CA SER A 130 6.66 12.53 -7.10
C SER A 130 8.10 13.01 -7.08
N VAL A 131 9.05 12.07 -7.01
CA VAL A 131 10.49 12.36 -6.95
C VAL A 131 11.20 11.60 -8.05
N GLY A 132 11.94 12.34 -8.89
CA GLY A 132 12.72 11.77 -9.98
C GLY A 132 11.88 11.39 -11.20
N ASP A 133 12.54 10.76 -12.16
CA ASP A 133 11.91 10.30 -13.39
C ASP A 133 11.12 9.02 -13.18
N GLY A 134 10.17 8.77 -14.08
CA GLY A 134 9.49 7.48 -14.14
C GLY A 134 10.44 6.35 -14.49
N PHE A 135 10.10 5.15 -14.08
CA PHE A 135 10.90 3.95 -14.36
C PHE A 135 9.97 2.76 -14.59
N THR A 136 10.52 1.74 -15.27
CA THR A 136 9.83 0.44 -15.42
C THR A 136 10.21 -0.43 -14.23
N GLU A 137 9.21 -0.85 -13.44
CA GLU A 137 9.45 -1.69 -12.27
C GLU A 137 9.70 -3.14 -12.72
N GLY A 138 10.70 -3.81 -12.08
CA GLY A 138 11.21 -5.10 -12.57
C GLY A 138 10.25 -6.27 -12.47
N VAL A 139 9.42 -6.33 -11.43
CA VAL A 139 8.49 -7.44 -11.22
C VAL A 139 7.25 -7.32 -12.11
N THR A 140 6.64 -6.14 -12.13
CA THR A 140 5.39 -5.90 -12.87
C THR A 140 5.62 -5.55 -14.33
N GLN A 141 6.80 -5.06 -14.69
CA GLN A 141 7.12 -4.50 -16.01
C GLN A 141 6.22 -3.32 -16.38
N MET A 142 5.69 -2.63 -15.38
CA MET A 142 4.81 -1.48 -15.54
C MET A 142 5.51 -0.18 -15.18
N PRO A 143 5.08 0.97 -15.77
CA PRO A 143 5.64 2.26 -15.40
C PRO A 143 5.27 2.66 -13.97
N HIS A 144 6.26 3.16 -13.25
CA HIS A 144 6.17 3.59 -11.85
C HIS A 144 6.86 4.92 -11.65
N HIS A 145 6.51 5.60 -10.56
CA HIS A 145 7.22 6.75 -10.02
C HIS A 145 7.45 6.57 -8.53
N LEU A 146 8.57 7.08 -8.03
CA LEU A 146 8.75 7.21 -6.58
C LEU A 146 7.88 8.35 -6.08
N VAL A 147 7.18 8.10 -5.00
CA VAL A 147 6.37 9.11 -4.31
C VAL A 147 6.72 9.12 -2.83
N VAL A 148 6.66 10.28 -2.20
CA VAL A 148 6.98 10.45 -0.77
C VAL A 148 6.07 11.48 -0.14
N ARG A 149 5.71 11.26 1.12
CA ARG A 149 4.96 12.20 1.95
C ARG A 149 5.66 12.34 3.29
N GLU A 150 5.95 13.57 3.67
CA GLU A 150 6.40 13.88 5.03
C GLU A 150 5.21 13.84 5.99
N ILE A 151 5.40 13.20 7.13
CA ILE A 151 4.34 13.04 8.13
C ILE A 151 4.73 13.60 9.48
#